data_09ac9b2aeb0fe0c1ccfa638c016060dd
#
_entry.id   09ac9b2aeb0fe0c1ccfa638c016060dd
#
_cell.length_a   1.000
_cell.length_b   1.000
_cell.length_c   1.000
_cell.angle_alpha   90.00
_cell.angle_beta   90.00
_cell.angle_gamma   90.00
#
_symmetry.space_group_name_H-M   'P 1'
#
loop_
_entity.id
_entity.type
_entity.pdbx_description
1 polymer ?
#
loop_
_entity_poly.entity_id
_entity_poly.type
_entity_poly.pdbx_seq_one_letter_code
_entity_poly.pdbx_strand_id
1 'polypeptide(L)'
;GLYLVAIALTCYTLLGQVVTVPFVKEKNGAFNWINFGPMSLQPAELLKLGFVLVLARYLRFRSNYRALPGLLPPFALCFFPVAMILKQPDLGTALIFIPTLFAMLFIAGAKIRHLAAVVALGLAVAPVMWFSGHHELRDAHTGVRSQCRVCPNVPVLNHLPMFVKHYQRQRVLAMFNDDAGTLASTGMQQHMALVAMGSGGITGKGAGNVPIGRKVPEGHNDMIFALIGEQFGFFGSTVVIVAYIILFAAGIEIASNTREPFGRLIAVGIVAMFASQAFLNLMVATKLMPVTGVTLPLVSYGGSSLTTL
;
A
#
# COMPACT_ATOMS: atom_id res chain seq x y z
N GLY A 1 2.95 22.78 -8.15
CA GLY A 1 3.68 22.16 -9.28
C GLY A 1 3.56 20.65 -9.26
N LEU A 2 4.49 19.95 -8.59
CA LEU A 2 4.65 18.48 -8.68
C LEU A 2 3.36 17.69 -8.38
N TYR A 3 2.64 18.05 -7.33
CA TYR A 3 1.39 17.37 -6.95
C TYR A 3 0.32 17.43 -8.04
N LEU A 4 0.14 18.60 -8.68
CA LEU A 4 -0.83 18.76 -9.77
C LEU A 4 -0.40 17.96 -11.01
N VAL A 5 0.90 17.94 -11.32
CA VAL A 5 1.44 17.13 -12.42
C VAL A 5 1.21 15.64 -12.14
N ALA A 6 1.49 15.18 -10.91
CA ALA A 6 1.26 13.80 -10.53
C ALA A 6 -0.23 13.41 -10.58
N ILE A 7 -1.14 14.31 -10.17
CA ILE A 7 -2.59 14.10 -10.33
C ILE A 7 -2.95 14.00 -11.81
N ALA A 8 -2.46 14.90 -12.66
CA ALA A 8 -2.74 14.87 -14.09
C ALA A 8 -2.27 13.56 -14.75
N LEU A 9 -1.06 13.09 -14.40
CA LEU A 9 -0.53 11.81 -14.86
C LEU A 9 -1.36 10.62 -14.35
N THR A 10 -1.83 10.67 -13.10
CA THR A 10 -2.72 9.64 -12.54
C THR A 10 -4.10 9.67 -13.23
N CYS A 11 -4.64 10.84 -13.54
CA CYS A 11 -5.84 10.96 -14.35
C CYS A 11 -5.63 10.38 -15.76
N TYR A 12 -4.49 10.65 -16.37
CA TYR A 12 -4.14 10.12 -17.69
C TYR A 12 -4.12 8.58 -17.71
N THR A 13 -3.54 7.94 -16.69
CA THR A 13 -3.57 6.48 -16.57
C THR A 13 -4.97 5.94 -16.26
N LEU A 14 -5.81 6.67 -15.50
CA LEU A 14 -7.20 6.30 -15.27
C LEU A 14 -8.05 6.34 -16.56
N LEU A 15 -7.80 7.30 -17.46
CA LEU A 15 -8.45 7.36 -18.77
C LEU A 15 -8.15 6.10 -19.60
N GLY A 16 -6.98 5.49 -19.42
CA GLY A 16 -6.62 4.23 -20.06
C GLY A 16 -7.55 3.04 -19.74
N GLN A 17 -8.35 3.14 -18.68
CA GLN A 17 -9.39 2.13 -18.36
C GLN A 17 -10.64 2.25 -19.25
N VAL A 18 -10.88 3.43 -19.83
CA VAL A 18 -12.10 3.73 -20.63
C VAL A 18 -11.79 3.83 -22.12
N VAL A 19 -10.62 4.40 -22.44
CA VAL A 19 -10.18 4.66 -23.82
C VAL A 19 -8.74 4.17 -23.95
N THR A 20 -8.39 3.63 -25.13
CA THR A 20 -6.99 3.28 -25.44
C THR A 20 -6.14 4.56 -25.48
N VAL A 21 -5.29 4.72 -24.47
CA VAL A 21 -4.39 5.87 -24.34
C VAL A 21 -2.98 5.47 -24.73
N PRO A 22 -2.23 6.29 -25.51
CA PRO A 22 -0.84 5.99 -25.87
C PRO A 22 0.01 5.77 -24.60
N PHE A 23 0.99 4.86 -24.69
CA PHE A 23 1.94 4.53 -23.62
C PHE A 23 1.36 3.89 -22.35
N VAL A 24 0.04 3.77 -22.20
CA VAL A 24 -0.61 3.10 -21.07
C VAL A 24 -1.02 1.69 -21.52
N LYS A 25 -0.45 0.66 -20.88
CA LYS A 25 -0.79 -0.73 -21.13
C LYS A 25 -1.26 -1.40 -19.85
N GLU A 26 -2.20 -2.31 -19.98
CA GLU A 26 -2.63 -3.15 -18.88
C GLU A 26 -1.47 -4.05 -18.41
N LYS A 27 -1.19 -4.01 -17.11
CA LYS A 27 -0.25 -4.89 -16.43
C LYS A 27 -0.91 -5.48 -15.19
N ASN A 28 -1.00 -6.79 -15.11
CA ASN A 28 -1.61 -7.51 -13.98
C ASN A 28 -3.06 -7.04 -13.65
N GLY A 29 -3.86 -6.74 -14.68
CA GLY A 29 -5.26 -6.29 -14.50
C GLY A 29 -5.41 -4.81 -14.09
N ALA A 30 -4.35 -4.01 -14.15
CA ALA A 30 -4.36 -2.60 -13.78
C ALA A 30 -3.67 -1.70 -14.83
N PHE A 31 -4.21 -0.50 -15.01
CA PHE A 31 -3.66 0.54 -15.89
C PHE A 31 -2.90 1.59 -15.08
N ASN A 32 -1.84 1.16 -14.38
CA ASN A 32 -1.10 1.99 -13.41
C ASN A 32 0.25 2.49 -13.95
N TRP A 33 0.67 2.02 -15.14
CA TRP A 33 1.99 2.24 -15.66
C TRP A 33 1.96 3.01 -16.98
N ILE A 34 2.85 4.02 -17.08
CA ILE A 34 3.17 4.70 -18.33
C ILE A 34 4.48 4.10 -18.84
N ASN A 35 4.45 3.45 -20.00
CA ASN A 35 5.58 2.76 -20.58
C ASN A 35 6.24 3.63 -21.66
N PHE A 36 7.49 4.00 -21.43
CA PHE A 36 8.33 4.74 -22.38
C PHE A 36 9.35 3.82 -23.07
N GLY A 37 8.97 2.59 -23.39
CA GLY A 37 9.88 1.58 -23.96
C GLY A 37 10.66 0.85 -22.86
N PRO A 38 11.95 1.16 -22.62
CA PRO A 38 12.75 0.46 -21.61
C PRO A 38 12.40 0.87 -20.18
N MET A 39 11.78 2.03 -19.99
CA MET A 39 11.41 2.56 -18.67
C MET A 39 9.89 2.57 -18.50
N SER A 40 9.43 2.19 -17.32
CA SER A 40 8.02 2.29 -16.92
C SER A 40 7.91 3.19 -15.68
N LEU A 41 7.06 4.20 -15.76
CA LEU A 41 6.79 5.14 -14.68
C LEU A 41 5.42 4.85 -14.07
N GLN A 42 5.35 4.76 -12.75
CA GLN A 42 4.09 4.68 -12.01
C GLN A 42 3.77 6.08 -11.45
N PRO A 43 2.74 6.77 -11.94
CA PRO A 43 2.38 8.12 -11.48
C PRO A 43 2.08 8.19 -9.98
N ALA A 44 1.59 7.11 -9.39
CA ALA A 44 1.30 7.01 -7.96
C ALA A 44 2.56 7.20 -7.09
N GLU A 45 3.76 6.82 -7.57
CA GLU A 45 5.02 7.06 -6.88
C GLU A 45 5.32 8.56 -6.78
N LEU A 46 5.20 9.29 -7.90
CA LEU A 46 5.34 10.76 -7.91
C LEU A 46 4.28 11.44 -7.06
N LEU A 47 3.07 10.86 -7.02
CA LEU A 47 1.95 11.41 -6.26
C LEU A 47 2.21 11.34 -4.75
N LYS A 48 2.88 10.30 -4.25
CA LYS A 48 3.31 10.19 -2.85
C LYS A 48 4.23 11.35 -2.46
N LEU A 49 5.26 11.61 -3.26
CA LEU A 49 6.19 12.73 -3.02
C LEU A 49 5.49 14.08 -3.11
N GLY A 50 4.66 14.27 -4.15
CA GLY A 50 3.87 15.48 -4.32
C GLY A 50 2.93 15.75 -3.15
N PHE A 51 2.33 14.70 -2.58
CA PHE A 51 1.48 14.78 -1.40
C PHE A 51 2.25 15.26 -0.18
N VAL A 52 3.42 14.67 0.12
CA VAL A 52 4.26 15.10 1.26
C VAL A 52 4.62 16.58 1.14
N LEU A 53 5.03 17.04 -0.04
CA LEU A 53 5.42 18.44 -0.28
C LEU A 53 4.24 19.42 -0.10
N VAL A 54 3.07 19.08 -0.66
CA VAL A 54 1.88 19.95 -0.55
C VAL A 54 1.36 19.98 0.86
N LEU A 55 1.31 18.82 1.53
CA LEU A 55 0.88 18.74 2.92
C LEU A 55 1.83 19.49 3.85
N ALA A 56 3.15 19.36 3.68
CA ALA A 56 4.15 20.11 4.44
C ALA A 56 3.98 21.62 4.26
N ARG A 57 3.76 22.07 3.00
CA ARG A 57 3.49 23.47 2.70
C ARG A 57 2.19 23.95 3.37
N TYR A 58 1.13 23.16 3.32
CA TYR A 58 -0.15 23.51 3.94
C TYR A 58 0.00 23.64 5.46
N LEU A 59 0.63 22.67 6.11
CA LEU A 59 0.81 22.64 7.57
C LEU A 59 1.76 23.74 8.08
N ARG A 60 2.71 24.19 7.25
CA ARG A 60 3.59 25.32 7.58
C ARG A 60 2.82 26.63 7.76
N PHE A 61 1.88 26.93 6.86
CA PHE A 61 1.19 28.23 6.80
C PHE A 61 -0.16 28.28 7.51
N ARG A 62 -0.69 27.15 7.94
CA ARG A 62 -2.02 27.04 8.55
C ARG A 62 -1.93 26.34 9.89
N SER A 63 -2.61 26.86 10.89
CA SER A 63 -2.70 26.27 12.25
C SER A 63 -4.10 25.73 12.58
N ASN A 64 -5.03 25.79 11.61
CA ASN A 64 -6.44 25.40 11.81
C ASN A 64 -6.62 23.91 12.12
N TYR A 65 -5.63 23.06 11.79
CA TYR A 65 -5.64 21.61 12.04
C TYR A 65 -5.65 21.24 13.54
N ARG A 66 -5.53 22.20 14.43
CA ARG A 66 -5.70 21.98 15.89
C ARG A 66 -7.16 21.84 16.31
N ALA A 67 -8.11 22.26 15.48
CA ALA A 67 -9.56 22.08 15.63
C ALA A 67 -10.07 20.97 14.70
N LEU A 68 -11.14 20.26 15.09
CA LEU A 68 -11.73 19.20 14.27
C LEU A 68 -12.08 19.63 12.83
N PRO A 69 -12.79 20.77 12.61
CA PRO A 69 -13.09 21.21 11.24
C PRO A 69 -11.85 21.60 10.44
N GLY A 70 -10.76 21.99 11.11
CA GLY A 70 -9.50 22.32 10.45
C GLY A 70 -8.69 21.12 9.95
N LEU A 71 -9.07 19.90 10.31
CA LEU A 71 -8.52 18.67 9.76
C LEU A 71 -9.08 18.36 8.36
N LEU A 72 -10.23 18.93 7.99
CA LEU A 72 -10.89 18.64 6.71
C LEU A 72 -9.97 18.86 5.50
N PRO A 73 -9.24 20.01 5.35
CA PRO A 73 -8.38 20.22 4.19
C PRO A 73 -7.19 19.24 4.09
N PRO A 74 -6.41 18.91 5.15
CA PRO A 74 -5.40 17.86 5.10
C PRO A 74 -5.96 16.50 4.69
N PHE A 75 -7.13 16.13 5.24
CA PHE A 75 -7.80 14.91 4.87
C PHE A 75 -8.29 14.93 3.42
N ALA A 76 -8.83 16.03 2.93
CA ALA A 76 -9.24 16.18 1.52
C ALA A 76 -8.02 16.04 0.58
N LEU A 77 -6.88 16.67 0.93
CA LEU A 77 -5.62 16.52 0.19
C LEU A 77 -5.12 15.07 0.14
N CYS A 78 -5.41 14.26 1.15
CA CYS A 78 -5.06 12.85 1.20
C CYS A 78 -6.09 11.97 0.48
N PHE A 79 -7.37 12.13 0.78
CA PHE A 79 -8.42 11.24 0.26
C PHE A 79 -8.66 11.41 -1.24
N PHE A 80 -8.41 12.59 -1.80
CA PHE A 80 -8.55 12.80 -3.23
C PHE A 80 -7.61 11.89 -4.05
N PRO A 81 -6.26 11.89 -3.84
CA PRO A 81 -5.39 10.95 -4.53
C PRO A 81 -5.65 9.49 -4.15
N VAL A 82 -5.98 9.22 -2.88
CA VAL A 82 -6.32 7.86 -2.44
C VAL A 82 -7.51 7.31 -3.21
N ALA A 83 -8.57 8.10 -3.41
CA ALA A 83 -9.74 7.69 -4.19
C ALA A 83 -9.39 7.39 -5.66
N MET A 84 -8.47 8.18 -6.25
CA MET A 84 -7.98 7.94 -7.62
C MET A 84 -7.19 6.62 -7.70
N ILE A 85 -6.28 6.37 -6.74
CA ILE A 85 -5.45 5.16 -6.68
C ILE A 85 -6.33 3.92 -6.43
N LEU A 86 -7.34 4.01 -5.58
CA LEU A 86 -8.30 2.91 -5.35
C LEU A 86 -9.12 2.56 -6.59
N LYS A 87 -9.37 3.51 -7.50
CA LYS A 87 -9.96 3.22 -8.81
C LYS A 87 -9.01 2.44 -9.72
N GLN A 88 -7.69 2.56 -9.53
CA GLN A 88 -6.63 1.83 -10.25
C GLN A 88 -6.31 0.44 -9.68
N PRO A 89 -7.18 -0.18 -8.92
CA PRO A 89 -7.06 -1.28 -7.96
C PRO A 89 -5.69 -1.42 -7.23
N ASP A 90 -5.06 -0.32 -6.87
CA ASP A 90 -3.80 -0.28 -6.12
C ASP A 90 -4.05 0.07 -4.64
N LEU A 91 -4.43 -0.95 -3.88
CA LEU A 91 -4.72 -0.81 -2.44
C LEU A 91 -3.44 -0.52 -1.63
N GLY A 92 -2.32 -1.11 -2.05
CA GLY A 92 -1.05 -0.99 -1.34
C GLY A 92 -0.55 0.45 -1.28
N THR A 93 -0.47 1.09 -2.44
CA THR A 93 -0.07 2.49 -2.52
C THR A 93 -1.04 3.41 -1.76
N ALA A 94 -2.36 3.16 -1.85
CA ALA A 94 -3.37 3.93 -1.12
C ALA A 94 -3.18 3.87 0.40
N LEU A 95 -2.82 2.71 0.95
CA LEU A 95 -2.60 2.51 2.39
C LEU A 95 -1.40 3.31 2.94
N ILE A 96 -0.41 3.64 2.11
CA ILE A 96 0.78 4.39 2.55
C ILE A 96 0.44 5.85 2.89
N PHE A 97 -0.55 6.44 2.21
CA PHE A 97 -0.94 7.84 2.43
C PHE A 97 -1.48 8.10 3.84
N ILE A 98 -2.21 7.14 4.41
CA ILE A 98 -2.88 7.30 5.70
C ILE A 98 -1.89 7.47 6.86
N PRO A 99 -0.93 6.54 7.11
CA PRO A 99 0.06 6.72 8.17
C PRO A 99 0.93 7.95 7.95
N THR A 100 1.27 8.26 6.70
CA THR A 100 2.04 9.46 6.35
C THR A 100 1.29 10.75 6.75
N LEU A 101 -0.02 10.84 6.45
CA LEU A 101 -0.87 11.95 6.88
C LEU A 101 -0.89 12.10 8.39
N PHE A 102 -1.13 10.99 9.11
CA PHE A 102 -1.20 11.01 10.57
C PHE A 102 0.13 11.41 11.21
N ALA A 103 1.26 10.90 10.73
CA ALA A 103 2.58 11.25 11.22
C ALA A 103 2.87 12.75 11.03
N MET A 104 2.58 13.29 9.85
CA MET A 104 2.78 14.70 9.55
C MET A 104 1.86 15.60 10.39
N LEU A 105 0.59 15.25 10.56
CA LEU A 105 -0.35 15.99 11.42
C LEU A 105 0.06 15.97 12.89
N PHE A 106 0.54 14.81 13.37
CA PHE A 106 1.02 14.67 14.74
C PHE A 106 2.21 15.60 15.02
N ILE A 107 3.22 15.59 14.15
CA ILE A 107 4.41 16.45 14.28
C ILE A 107 4.09 17.93 14.06
N ALA A 108 3.08 18.25 13.24
CA ALA A 108 2.59 19.62 13.10
C ALA A 108 1.91 20.14 14.38
N GLY A 109 1.54 19.28 15.32
CA GLY A 109 0.90 19.62 16.58
C GLY A 109 -0.63 19.53 16.57
N ALA A 110 -1.20 18.67 15.73
CA ALA A 110 -2.61 18.32 15.82
C ALA A 110 -2.90 17.61 17.14
N LYS A 111 -4.06 17.88 17.73
CA LYS A 111 -4.44 17.27 19.02
C LYS A 111 -4.66 15.77 18.83
N ILE A 112 -3.94 14.95 19.60
CA ILE A 112 -4.00 13.49 19.56
C ILE A 112 -5.44 12.96 19.74
N ARG A 113 -6.26 13.66 20.54
CA ARG A 113 -7.69 13.32 20.73
C ARG A 113 -8.49 13.38 19.43
N HIS A 114 -8.21 14.35 18.57
CA HIS A 114 -8.87 14.49 17.27
C HIS A 114 -8.41 13.41 16.29
N LEU A 115 -7.09 13.12 16.28
CA LEU A 115 -6.55 12.03 15.46
C LEU A 115 -7.11 10.68 15.91
N ALA A 116 -7.15 10.43 17.21
CA ALA A 116 -7.75 9.21 17.77
C ALA A 116 -9.24 9.09 17.44
N ALA A 117 -9.99 10.20 17.49
CA ALA A 117 -11.40 10.21 17.11
C ALA A 117 -11.62 9.84 15.63
N VAL A 118 -10.75 10.33 14.73
CA VAL A 118 -10.81 9.97 13.29
C VAL A 118 -10.49 8.48 13.09
N VAL A 119 -9.46 7.96 13.79
CA VAL A 119 -9.14 6.52 13.74
C VAL A 119 -10.30 5.69 14.27
N ALA A 120 -10.88 6.07 15.42
CA ALA A 120 -12.03 5.37 16.00
C ALA A 120 -13.23 5.39 15.05
N LEU A 121 -13.50 6.52 14.39
CA LEU A 121 -14.56 6.62 13.38
C LEU A 121 -14.28 5.70 12.19
N GLY A 122 -13.03 5.67 11.69
CA GLY A 122 -12.62 4.77 10.61
C GLY A 122 -12.83 3.29 10.98
N LEU A 123 -12.42 2.91 12.19
CA LEU A 123 -12.64 1.55 12.70
C LEU A 123 -14.12 1.20 12.89
N ALA A 124 -14.96 2.16 13.27
CA ALA A 124 -16.41 1.96 13.39
C ALA A 124 -17.09 1.82 12.01
N VAL A 125 -16.60 2.53 11.00
CA VAL A 125 -17.13 2.48 9.62
C VAL A 125 -16.62 1.26 8.85
N ALA A 126 -15.43 0.74 9.16
CA ALA A 126 -14.83 -0.38 8.46
C ALA A 126 -15.72 -1.64 8.40
N PRO A 127 -16.39 -2.10 9.48
CA PRO A 127 -17.33 -3.22 9.41
C PRO A 127 -18.53 -2.91 8.48
N VAL A 128 -19.06 -1.69 8.53
CA VAL A 128 -20.18 -1.28 7.65
C VAL A 128 -19.77 -1.37 6.18
N MET A 129 -18.57 -0.89 5.85
CA MET A 129 -18.01 -1.00 4.48
C MET A 129 -17.75 -2.47 4.10
N TRP A 130 -17.30 -3.29 5.05
CA TRP A 130 -17.04 -4.70 4.81
C TRP A 130 -18.30 -5.49 4.50
N PHE A 131 -19.38 -5.24 5.23
CA PHE A 131 -20.66 -5.94 5.09
C PHE A 131 -21.61 -5.29 4.07
N SER A 132 -21.24 -4.13 3.47
CA SER A 132 -22.07 -3.45 2.49
C SER A 132 -22.13 -4.18 1.15
N GLY A 133 -23.30 -4.11 0.49
CA GLY A 133 -23.54 -4.62 -0.86
C GLY A 133 -23.91 -6.10 -0.93
N HIS A 134 -24.87 -6.41 -1.79
CA HIS A 134 -25.28 -7.78 -2.09
C HIS A 134 -24.49 -8.31 -3.28
N HIS A 135 -23.89 -9.49 -3.16
CA HIS A 135 -23.00 -10.03 -4.19
C HIS A 135 -23.63 -11.24 -4.86
N GLU A 136 -24.23 -11.00 -6.02
CA GLU A 136 -24.40 -12.03 -7.02
C GLU A 136 -23.11 -12.10 -7.85
N LEU A 137 -22.34 -13.17 -7.71
CA LEU A 137 -21.25 -13.46 -8.63
C LEU A 137 -21.87 -14.00 -9.92
N ARG A 138 -21.69 -13.26 -11.00
CA ARG A 138 -21.97 -13.76 -12.35
C ARG A 138 -20.66 -14.29 -12.91
N ASP A 139 -20.53 -15.60 -13.01
CA ASP A 139 -19.40 -16.21 -13.67
C ASP A 139 -19.37 -15.76 -15.14
N ALA A 140 -18.26 -15.12 -15.54
CA ALA A 140 -18.10 -14.57 -16.87
C ALA A 140 -18.15 -15.65 -17.99
N HIS A 141 -17.85 -16.91 -17.64
CA HIS A 141 -17.83 -18.03 -18.60
C HIS A 141 -19.13 -18.84 -18.64
N THR A 142 -19.88 -18.94 -17.54
CA THR A 142 -21.07 -19.79 -17.47
C THR A 142 -22.36 -19.02 -17.36
N GLY A 143 -22.31 -17.72 -17.09
CA GLY A 143 -23.49 -16.87 -16.84
C GLY A 143 -24.30 -17.25 -15.60
N VAL A 144 -23.85 -18.25 -14.84
CA VAL A 144 -24.54 -18.76 -13.65
C VAL A 144 -24.37 -17.76 -12.51
N ARG A 145 -25.48 -17.39 -11.88
CA ARG A 145 -25.48 -16.57 -10.64
C ARG A 145 -25.15 -17.45 -9.46
N SER A 146 -23.96 -17.35 -8.93
CA SER A 146 -23.58 -18.02 -7.69
C SER A 146 -23.61 -17.02 -6.52
N GLN A 147 -24.19 -17.40 -5.40
CA GLN A 147 -24.10 -16.62 -4.17
C GLN A 147 -22.66 -16.71 -3.65
N CYS A 148 -22.10 -15.57 -3.32
CA CYS A 148 -20.77 -15.53 -2.68
C CYS A 148 -20.86 -16.26 -1.32
N ARG A 149 -20.25 -17.46 -1.21
CA ARG A 149 -20.21 -18.24 0.06
C ARG A 149 -19.55 -17.48 1.21
N VAL A 150 -18.83 -16.42 0.91
CA VAL A 150 -17.95 -15.70 1.82
C VAL A 150 -18.48 -14.32 2.20
N CYS A 151 -19.60 -13.89 1.60
CA CYS A 151 -20.21 -12.60 1.90
C CYS A 151 -21.31 -12.83 2.96
N PRO A 152 -21.12 -12.36 4.20
CA PRO A 152 -22.19 -12.46 5.20
C PRO A 152 -23.38 -11.62 4.72
N ASN A 153 -24.54 -12.25 4.66
CA ASN A 153 -25.78 -11.62 4.24
C ASN A 153 -26.36 -10.83 5.41
N VAL A 154 -26.10 -9.52 5.45
CA VAL A 154 -26.72 -8.60 6.41
C VAL A 154 -27.82 -7.82 5.69
N PRO A 155 -29.12 -8.16 5.88
CA PRO A 155 -30.23 -7.61 5.08
C PRO A 155 -30.27 -6.09 5.06
N VAL A 156 -29.93 -5.44 6.18
CA VAL A 156 -29.93 -3.98 6.32
C VAL A 156 -28.85 -3.30 5.48
N LEU A 157 -27.71 -3.96 5.26
CA LEU A 157 -26.56 -3.40 4.55
C LEU A 157 -26.53 -3.75 3.06
N ASN A 158 -27.42 -4.64 2.61
CA ASN A 158 -27.50 -5.06 1.20
C ASN A 158 -27.96 -3.92 0.25
N HIS A 159 -28.67 -2.92 0.77
CA HIS A 159 -29.12 -1.76 0.00
C HIS A 159 -28.01 -0.72 -0.21
N LEU A 160 -26.89 -0.82 0.51
CA LEU A 160 -25.76 0.08 0.36
C LEU A 160 -24.92 -0.30 -0.88
N PRO A 161 -24.31 0.70 -1.57
CA PRO A 161 -23.38 0.40 -2.64
C PRO A 161 -22.19 -0.40 -2.13
N MET A 162 -21.61 -1.25 -3.00
CA MET A 162 -20.44 -2.03 -2.67
C MET A 162 -19.20 -1.12 -2.54
N PHE A 163 -18.72 -0.91 -1.33
CA PHE A 163 -17.50 -0.14 -1.07
C PHE A 163 -16.23 -0.98 -1.24
N VAL A 164 -16.26 -2.25 -0.84
CA VAL A 164 -15.12 -3.18 -0.96
C VAL A 164 -15.38 -4.16 -2.09
N LYS A 165 -14.56 -4.10 -3.14
CA LYS A 165 -14.67 -4.98 -4.32
C LYS A 165 -14.43 -6.44 -3.96
N HIS A 166 -15.04 -7.36 -4.71
CA HIS A 166 -14.97 -8.81 -4.47
C HIS A 166 -13.52 -9.33 -4.38
N TYR A 167 -12.63 -8.92 -5.29
CA TYR A 167 -11.23 -9.34 -5.29
C TYR A 167 -10.47 -8.89 -4.03
N GLN A 168 -10.82 -7.72 -3.45
CA GLN A 168 -10.22 -7.23 -2.20
C GLN A 168 -10.65 -8.09 -1.02
N ARG A 169 -11.93 -8.48 -0.96
CA ARG A 169 -12.43 -9.41 0.06
C ARG A 169 -11.77 -10.77 -0.05
N GLN A 170 -11.63 -11.30 -1.28
CA GLN A 170 -10.93 -12.57 -1.50
C GLN A 170 -9.49 -12.54 -0.99
N ARG A 171 -8.75 -11.43 -1.22
CA ARG A 171 -7.39 -11.28 -0.71
C ARG A 171 -7.32 -11.29 0.82
N VAL A 172 -8.25 -10.61 1.48
CA VAL A 172 -8.32 -10.60 2.96
C VAL A 172 -8.68 -11.98 3.50
N LEU A 173 -9.63 -12.67 2.86
CA LEU A 173 -10.05 -14.00 3.30
C LEU A 173 -9.01 -15.08 3.03
N ALA A 174 -8.24 -14.94 1.95
CA ALA A 174 -7.10 -15.81 1.64
C ALA A 174 -6.02 -15.77 2.73
N MET A 175 -5.98 -14.70 3.53
CA MET A 175 -5.07 -14.59 4.66
C MET A 175 -5.46 -15.54 5.81
N PHE A 176 -6.76 -15.80 5.98
CA PHE A 176 -7.30 -16.61 7.08
C PHE A 176 -7.61 -18.06 6.68
N ASN A 177 -7.87 -18.32 5.39
CA ASN A 177 -8.24 -19.63 4.87
C ASN A 177 -7.09 -20.27 4.08
N ASP A 178 -6.66 -21.44 4.55
CA ASP A 178 -5.62 -22.25 3.85
C ASP A 178 -6.25 -23.39 3.01
N ASP A 179 -7.52 -23.25 2.59
CA ASP A 179 -8.19 -24.23 1.75
C ASP A 179 -7.50 -24.39 0.40
N ALA A 180 -7.47 -25.60 -0.15
CA ALA A 180 -6.79 -25.93 -1.40
C ALA A 180 -7.22 -25.03 -2.58
N GLY A 181 -8.49 -24.62 -2.64
CA GLY A 181 -9.00 -23.69 -3.65
C GLY A 181 -8.47 -22.26 -3.51
N THR A 182 -8.27 -21.79 -2.27
CA THR A 182 -7.71 -20.47 -1.96
C THR A 182 -6.21 -20.44 -2.20
N LEU A 183 -5.51 -21.54 -1.85
CA LEU A 183 -4.08 -21.72 -2.11
C LEU A 183 -3.77 -21.79 -3.61
N ALA A 184 -4.66 -22.37 -4.42
CA ALA A 184 -4.48 -22.47 -5.88
C ALA A 184 -4.64 -21.14 -6.61
N SER A 185 -5.17 -20.09 -5.95
CA SER A 185 -5.46 -18.80 -6.59
C SER A 185 -4.78 -17.63 -5.88
N THR A 186 -5.46 -17.02 -4.94
CA THR A 186 -5.10 -15.72 -4.35
C THR A 186 -4.09 -15.84 -3.21
N GLY A 187 -4.10 -16.96 -2.47
CA GLY A 187 -3.23 -17.20 -1.30
C GLY A 187 -1.88 -17.81 -1.64
N MET A 188 -1.69 -18.35 -2.85
CA MET A 188 -0.50 -19.10 -3.25
C MET A 188 0.80 -18.31 -3.08
N GLN A 189 0.79 -17.04 -3.48
CA GLN A 189 1.98 -16.18 -3.40
C GLN A 189 2.46 -16.01 -1.96
N GLN A 190 1.56 -15.70 -1.02
CA GLN A 190 1.89 -15.54 0.39
C GLN A 190 2.28 -16.86 1.05
N HIS A 191 1.57 -17.95 0.73
CA HIS A 191 1.90 -19.26 1.27
C HIS A 191 3.30 -19.70 0.84
N MET A 192 3.63 -19.58 -0.45
CA MET A 192 4.97 -19.88 -0.95
C MET A 192 6.05 -18.97 -0.32
N ALA A 193 5.75 -17.68 -0.10
CA ALA A 193 6.67 -16.76 0.56
C ALA A 193 6.96 -17.20 2.01
N LEU A 194 5.94 -17.62 2.78
CA LEU A 194 6.12 -18.16 4.12
C LEU A 194 6.95 -19.44 4.13
N VAL A 195 6.66 -20.39 3.22
CA VAL A 195 7.41 -21.65 3.09
C VAL A 195 8.86 -21.35 2.69
N ALA A 196 9.10 -20.41 1.78
CA ALA A 196 10.45 -20.00 1.40
C ALA A 196 11.22 -19.45 2.60
N MET A 197 10.63 -18.48 3.31
CA MET A 197 11.24 -17.86 4.50
C MET A 197 11.49 -18.88 5.61
N GLY A 198 10.50 -19.75 5.92
CA GLY A 198 10.63 -20.81 6.93
C GLY A 198 11.68 -21.85 6.56
N SER A 199 11.85 -22.15 5.27
CA SER A 199 12.85 -23.11 4.79
C SER A 199 14.31 -22.63 4.93
N GLY A 200 14.53 -21.32 5.13
CA GLY A 200 15.86 -20.75 5.36
C GLY A 200 16.42 -21.03 6.75
N GLY A 201 15.57 -21.32 7.74
CA GLY A 201 16.03 -21.57 9.11
C GLY A 201 16.80 -20.38 9.71
N ILE A 202 17.83 -20.66 10.51
CA ILE A 202 18.63 -19.61 11.20
C ILE A 202 19.66 -19.00 10.27
N THR A 203 20.40 -19.81 9.52
CA THR A 203 21.57 -19.37 8.73
C THR A 203 21.29 -19.20 7.24
N GLY A 204 20.12 -19.66 6.77
CA GLY A 204 19.77 -19.66 5.35
C GLY A 204 20.36 -20.81 4.55
N LYS A 205 19.98 -20.88 3.27
CA LYS A 205 20.44 -21.90 2.30
C LYS A 205 21.67 -21.46 1.51
N GLY A 206 22.14 -20.25 1.72
CA GLY A 206 23.27 -19.64 1.00
C GLY A 206 22.84 -18.70 -0.12
N ALA A 207 23.71 -17.76 -0.46
CA ALA A 207 23.47 -16.74 -1.47
C ALA A 207 23.17 -17.37 -2.84
N GLY A 208 22.10 -16.89 -3.49
CA GLY A 208 21.64 -17.40 -4.79
C GLY A 208 20.87 -18.72 -4.75
N ASN A 209 20.82 -19.40 -3.61
CA ASN A 209 20.11 -20.67 -3.46
C ASN A 209 18.69 -20.45 -2.94
N VAL A 210 17.75 -20.22 -3.88
CA VAL A 210 16.33 -19.92 -3.60
C VAL A 210 15.41 -20.88 -4.38
N PRO A 211 15.44 -22.19 -4.11
CA PRO A 211 14.66 -23.16 -4.85
C PRO A 211 13.15 -22.96 -4.71
N ILE A 212 12.68 -22.46 -3.57
CA ILE A 212 11.27 -22.18 -3.32
C ILE A 212 10.94 -20.74 -3.77
N GLY A 213 11.79 -19.78 -3.44
CA GLY A 213 11.60 -18.37 -3.81
C GLY A 213 11.50 -18.12 -5.31
N ARG A 214 12.19 -18.92 -6.16
CA ARG A 214 12.06 -18.88 -7.62
C ARG A 214 10.65 -19.21 -8.12
N LYS A 215 9.87 -19.95 -7.34
CA LYS A 215 8.49 -20.33 -7.67
C LYS A 215 7.47 -19.29 -7.17
N VAL A 216 7.91 -18.32 -6.36
CA VAL A 216 7.04 -17.24 -5.87
C VAL A 216 6.80 -16.25 -7.01
N PRO A 217 5.55 -16.06 -7.46
CA PRO A 217 5.24 -15.02 -8.45
C PRO A 217 5.66 -13.64 -7.95
N GLU A 218 6.30 -12.83 -8.81
CA GLU A 218 6.80 -11.48 -8.46
C GLU A 218 7.70 -11.44 -7.20
N GLY A 219 8.40 -12.56 -6.88
CA GLY A 219 9.21 -12.71 -5.67
C GLY A 219 10.28 -11.62 -5.49
N HIS A 220 10.87 -11.14 -6.59
CA HIS A 220 11.90 -10.09 -6.58
C HIS A 220 11.35 -8.68 -6.32
N ASN A 221 10.05 -8.48 -6.47
CA ASN A 221 9.37 -7.20 -6.26
C ASN A 221 8.74 -7.14 -4.86
N ASP A 222 7.59 -7.80 -4.72
CA ASP A 222 6.73 -7.67 -3.55
C ASP A 222 7.12 -8.60 -2.39
N MET A 223 7.79 -9.72 -2.69
CA MET A 223 8.14 -10.77 -1.72
C MET A 223 9.65 -10.92 -1.54
N ILE A 224 10.42 -9.86 -1.82
CA ILE A 224 11.90 -9.89 -1.73
C ILE A 224 12.37 -10.27 -0.31
N PHE A 225 11.65 -9.85 0.73
CA PHE A 225 11.97 -10.18 2.10
C PHE A 225 11.91 -11.69 2.37
N ALA A 226 10.96 -12.41 1.74
CA ALA A 226 10.89 -13.87 1.85
C ALA A 226 12.07 -14.55 1.16
N LEU A 227 12.56 -14.02 0.03
CA LEU A 227 13.75 -14.52 -0.66
C LEU A 227 15.00 -14.29 0.19
N ILE A 228 15.11 -13.15 0.85
CA ILE A 228 16.21 -12.87 1.80
C ILE A 228 16.15 -13.86 2.95
N GLY A 229 14.95 -14.14 3.48
CA GLY A 229 14.75 -15.15 4.52
C GLY A 229 15.16 -16.56 4.08
N GLU A 230 14.92 -16.96 2.83
CA GLU A 230 15.37 -18.25 2.29
C GLU A 230 16.88 -18.31 2.12
N GLN A 231 17.52 -17.23 1.61
CA GLN A 231 18.95 -17.20 1.34
C GLN A 231 19.81 -17.09 2.61
N PHE A 232 19.44 -16.16 3.48
CA PHE A 232 20.26 -15.75 4.63
C PHE A 232 19.62 -16.10 5.98
N GLY A 233 18.45 -16.74 5.97
CA GLY A 233 17.75 -17.20 7.15
C GLY A 233 17.26 -16.07 8.07
N PHE A 234 17.05 -16.44 9.33
CA PHE A 234 16.64 -15.49 10.38
C PHE A 234 17.68 -14.38 10.59
N PHE A 235 18.95 -14.71 10.53
CA PHE A 235 20.03 -13.74 10.71
C PHE A 235 20.01 -12.65 9.63
N GLY A 236 19.91 -13.03 8.34
CA GLY A 236 19.84 -12.05 7.25
C GLY A 236 18.57 -11.19 7.28
N SER A 237 17.44 -11.79 7.62
CA SER A 237 16.17 -11.05 7.80
C SER A 237 16.27 -10.03 8.93
N THR A 238 16.93 -10.40 10.05
CA THR A 238 17.16 -9.50 11.18
C THR A 238 18.07 -8.32 10.80
N VAL A 239 19.15 -8.59 10.06
CA VAL A 239 20.05 -7.52 9.57
C VAL A 239 19.29 -6.49 8.74
N VAL A 240 18.39 -6.92 7.84
CA VAL A 240 17.55 -6.01 7.04
C VAL A 240 16.63 -5.17 7.92
N ILE A 241 15.96 -5.79 8.90
CA ILE A 241 15.08 -5.06 9.83
C ILE A 241 15.87 -4.04 10.64
N VAL A 242 17.03 -4.40 11.18
CA VAL A 242 17.91 -3.50 11.93
C VAL A 242 18.38 -2.35 11.06
N ALA A 243 18.75 -2.60 9.80
CA ALA A 243 19.12 -1.53 8.86
C ALA A 243 17.99 -0.52 8.64
N TYR A 244 16.74 -0.99 8.50
CA TYR A 244 15.58 -0.08 8.43
C TYR A 244 15.35 0.71 9.72
N ILE A 245 15.51 0.09 10.89
CA ILE A 245 15.38 0.77 12.19
C ILE A 245 16.42 1.89 12.27
N ILE A 246 17.67 1.63 11.91
CA ILE A 246 18.76 2.63 11.91
C ILE A 246 18.42 3.75 10.91
N LEU A 247 17.98 3.42 9.70
CA LEU A 247 17.62 4.40 8.67
C LEU A 247 16.49 5.33 9.16
N PHE A 248 15.44 4.76 9.74
CA PHE A 248 14.31 5.56 10.23
C PHE A 248 14.67 6.37 11.47
N ALA A 249 15.51 5.82 12.39
CA ALA A 249 16.02 6.56 13.53
C ALA A 249 16.85 7.78 13.10
N ALA A 250 17.77 7.60 12.13
CA ALA A 250 18.53 8.70 11.57
C ALA A 250 17.63 9.75 10.88
N GLY A 251 16.59 9.33 10.16
CA GLY A 251 15.62 10.23 9.55
C GLY A 251 14.81 11.04 10.57
N ILE A 252 14.42 10.42 11.69
CA ILE A 252 13.75 11.09 12.80
C ILE A 252 14.70 12.08 13.49
N GLU A 253 15.97 11.72 13.67
CA GLU A 253 16.98 12.61 14.24
C GLU A 253 17.19 13.85 13.37
N ILE A 254 17.32 13.69 12.06
CA ILE A 254 17.39 14.80 11.09
C ILE A 254 16.14 15.68 11.22
N ALA A 255 14.96 15.10 11.29
CA ALA A 255 13.71 15.83 11.43
C ALA A 255 13.66 16.62 12.76
N SER A 256 14.14 16.04 13.87
CA SER A 256 14.14 16.69 15.17
C SER A 256 15.11 17.87 15.25
N ASN A 257 16.27 17.76 14.60
CA ASN A 257 17.31 18.79 14.57
C ASN A 257 17.02 19.91 13.54
N THR A 258 16.06 19.71 12.64
CA THR A 258 15.71 20.70 11.62
C THR A 258 14.89 21.84 12.24
N ARG A 259 15.46 23.06 12.26
CA ARG A 259 14.82 24.26 12.83
C ARG A 259 13.66 24.78 11.98
N GLU A 260 13.78 24.65 10.68
CA GLU A 260 12.76 25.16 9.74
C GLU A 260 11.55 24.22 9.69
N PRO A 261 10.32 24.71 9.99
CA PRO A 261 9.13 23.87 10.06
C PRO A 261 8.80 23.11 8.79
N PHE A 262 9.05 23.71 7.61
CA PHE A 262 8.81 23.06 6.31
C PHE A 262 9.74 21.88 6.09
N GLY A 263 11.06 22.09 6.31
CA GLY A 263 12.06 21.02 6.18
C GLY A 263 11.79 19.87 7.15
N ARG A 264 11.44 20.20 8.42
CA ARG A 264 11.07 19.21 9.42
C ARG A 264 9.86 18.36 8.98
N LEU A 265 8.81 18.99 8.46
CA LEU A 265 7.61 18.28 7.99
C LEU A 265 7.88 17.42 6.78
N ILE A 266 8.74 17.85 5.84
CA ILE A 266 9.17 17.03 4.70
C ILE A 266 9.95 15.81 5.19
N ALA A 267 10.93 15.99 6.07
CA ALA A 267 11.73 14.89 6.60
C ALA A 267 10.84 13.84 7.28
N VAL A 268 9.90 14.27 8.15
CA VAL A 268 8.93 13.37 8.78
C VAL A 268 8.04 12.69 7.74
N GLY A 269 7.55 13.42 6.73
CA GLY A 269 6.70 12.87 5.69
C GLY A 269 7.39 11.78 4.88
N ILE A 270 8.65 12.01 4.49
CA ILE A 270 9.46 11.03 3.77
C ILE A 270 9.73 9.79 4.64
N VAL A 271 10.18 9.98 5.88
CA VAL A 271 10.43 8.87 6.81
C VAL A 271 9.16 8.06 7.06
N ALA A 272 8.03 8.72 7.32
CA ALA A 272 6.76 8.04 7.55
C ALA A 272 6.29 7.27 6.30
N MET A 273 6.48 7.82 5.12
CA MET A 273 6.14 7.17 3.85
C MET A 273 6.96 5.89 3.64
N PHE A 274 8.29 5.97 3.79
CA PHE A 274 9.16 4.80 3.64
C PHE A 274 8.96 3.78 4.75
N ALA A 275 8.77 4.21 5.99
CA ALA A 275 8.48 3.32 7.10
C ALA A 275 7.16 2.58 6.90
N SER A 276 6.11 3.27 6.46
CA SER A 276 4.82 2.65 6.12
C SER A 276 4.95 1.64 4.99
N GLN A 277 5.72 1.97 3.95
CA GLN A 277 5.94 1.09 2.81
C GLN A 277 6.73 -0.17 3.21
N ALA A 278 7.83 -0.02 3.95
CA ALA A 278 8.60 -1.15 4.46
C ALA A 278 7.78 -2.03 5.39
N PHE A 279 7.04 -1.42 6.32
CA PHE A 279 6.20 -2.14 7.27
C PHE A 279 5.09 -2.94 6.57
N LEU A 280 4.40 -2.34 5.59
CA LEU A 280 3.40 -3.03 4.79
C LEU A 280 3.99 -4.22 4.03
N ASN A 281 5.16 -4.07 3.40
CA ASN A 281 5.82 -5.17 2.69
C ASN A 281 6.18 -6.33 3.64
N LEU A 282 6.76 -6.01 4.80
CA LEU A 282 7.09 -7.02 5.83
C LEU A 282 5.83 -7.74 6.33
N MET A 283 4.74 -7.02 6.58
CA MET A 283 3.47 -7.63 7.01
C MET A 283 2.86 -8.52 5.93
N VAL A 284 2.98 -8.16 4.66
CA VAL A 284 2.52 -8.98 3.53
C VAL A 284 3.38 -10.25 3.41
N ALA A 285 4.71 -10.13 3.50
CA ALA A 285 5.63 -11.26 3.43
C ALA A 285 5.43 -12.26 4.59
N THR A 286 5.02 -11.78 5.77
CA THR A 286 4.73 -12.59 6.97
C THR A 286 3.27 -13.04 7.08
N LYS A 287 2.45 -12.83 6.04
CA LYS A 287 1.00 -13.16 6.02
C LYS A 287 0.18 -12.44 7.11
N LEU A 288 0.67 -11.33 7.65
CA LEU A 288 -0.08 -10.48 8.60
C LEU A 288 -0.99 -9.48 7.90
N MET A 289 -0.77 -9.22 6.61
CA MET A 289 -1.64 -8.40 5.74
C MET A 289 -1.87 -9.09 4.39
N PRO A 290 -2.99 -8.80 3.70
CA PRO A 290 -3.24 -9.33 2.37
C PRO A 290 -2.22 -8.79 1.36
N VAL A 291 -2.02 -9.51 0.25
CA VAL A 291 -1.12 -9.09 -0.85
C VAL A 291 -1.54 -7.73 -1.39
N THR A 292 -0.63 -6.77 -1.30
CA THR A 292 -0.88 -5.37 -1.69
C THR A 292 -0.06 -4.91 -2.90
N GLY A 293 0.97 -5.66 -3.30
CA GLY A 293 1.83 -5.28 -4.43
C GLY A 293 2.82 -4.15 -4.12
N VAL A 294 3.09 -3.88 -2.84
CA VAL A 294 4.02 -2.82 -2.42
C VAL A 294 5.44 -3.36 -2.37
N THR A 295 6.35 -2.70 -3.07
CA THR A 295 7.78 -3.05 -3.07
C THR A 295 8.48 -2.61 -1.77
N LEU A 296 9.52 -3.34 -1.36
CA LEU A 296 10.36 -2.96 -0.21
C LEU A 296 11.33 -1.83 -0.64
N PRO A 297 11.27 -0.63 -0.05
CA PRO A 297 12.11 0.50 -0.44
C PRO A 297 13.59 0.14 -0.36
N LEU A 298 14.41 0.62 -1.31
CA LEU A 298 15.87 0.42 -1.37
C LEU A 298 16.35 -1.02 -1.61
N VAL A 299 15.49 -2.03 -1.49
CA VAL A 299 15.86 -3.45 -1.58
C VAL A 299 15.19 -4.15 -2.77
N SER A 300 13.91 -3.85 -3.04
CA SER A 300 13.17 -4.47 -4.14
C SER A 300 13.64 -3.94 -5.50
N TYR A 301 13.65 -4.83 -6.50
CA TYR A 301 13.85 -4.45 -7.88
C TYR A 301 12.56 -3.82 -8.44
N GLY A 302 12.45 -2.53 -8.36
CA GLY A 302 11.31 -1.77 -8.91
C GLY A 302 11.82 -0.62 -9.78
N GLY A 303 11.68 -0.71 -11.12
CA GLY A 303 12.20 0.30 -12.03
C GLY A 303 11.69 1.72 -11.75
N SER A 304 10.43 1.88 -11.32
CA SER A 304 9.86 3.19 -11.00
C SER A 304 10.11 3.62 -9.54
N SER A 305 10.22 2.69 -8.59
CA SER A 305 10.56 3.02 -7.22
C SER A 305 11.99 3.55 -7.10
N LEU A 306 12.92 3.04 -7.94
CA LEU A 306 14.30 3.54 -8.00
C LEU A 306 14.42 4.95 -8.60
N THR A 307 13.50 5.35 -9.50
CA THR A 307 13.52 6.70 -10.10
C THR A 307 12.91 7.77 -9.20
N THR A 308 12.19 7.38 -8.16
CA THR A 308 11.53 8.28 -7.19
C THR A 308 12.23 8.34 -5.85
N LEU A 309 13.21 7.46 -5.61
CA LEU A 309 14.14 7.48 -4.48
C LEU A 309 15.28 8.45 -4.73
#